data_cbfeca5f838e0e79783e011799c8e607
#
_entry.id   cbfeca5f838e0e79783e011799c8e607
#
_cell.length_a   1.000
_cell.length_b   1.000
_cell.length_c   1.000
_cell.angle_alpha   90.00
_cell.angle_beta   90.00
_cell.angle_gamma   90.00
#
_symmetry.space_group_name_H-M   'P 1'
#
loop_
_entity.id
_entity.type
_entity.pdbx_description
1 polymer ?
#
loop_
_entity_poly.entity_id
_entity_poly.type
_entity_poly.pdbx_seq_one_letter_code
_entity_poly.pdbx_strand_id
1 'polypeptide(L)'
;MNQMNNRISKLDTRVDRVGAGAAALAALHPLEYNADEKWEISAGVGNYRGANAVAVGAFYRPNGNTLVSLGTSYGGGENMVNAGVTWRVGEGETGNYSSKQAMAQEISSLKSVVSDQSSQLQAQNSKIEAQSQQLEEQNKKIEQLMQAIAELKK
;
A
#
# COMPACT_ATOMS: atom_id res chain seq x y z
N MET A 1 -62.00 -7.96 -3.41
CA MET A 1 -61.24 -7.38 -2.25
C MET A 1 -60.05 -8.24 -1.86
N ASN A 2 -60.17 -9.56 -1.70
CA ASN A 2 -59.06 -10.45 -1.25
C ASN A 2 -57.89 -10.56 -2.25
N GLN A 3 -58.13 -10.52 -3.55
CA GLN A 3 -57.03 -10.61 -4.54
C GLN A 3 -56.16 -9.34 -4.57
N MET A 4 -56.74 -8.17 -4.35
CA MET A 4 -56.00 -6.90 -4.28
C MET A 4 -55.12 -6.85 -3.02
N ASN A 5 -55.67 -7.24 -1.89
CA ASN A 5 -54.91 -7.30 -0.62
C ASN A 5 -53.74 -8.29 -0.72
N ASN A 6 -53.92 -9.46 -1.33
CA ASN A 6 -52.87 -10.42 -1.57
C ASN A 6 -51.77 -9.88 -2.48
N ARG A 7 -52.14 -9.10 -3.52
CA ARG A 7 -51.17 -8.45 -4.40
C ARG A 7 -50.36 -7.39 -3.66
N ILE A 8 -51.01 -6.56 -2.86
CA ILE A 8 -50.34 -5.52 -2.05
C ILE A 8 -49.35 -6.17 -1.06
N SER A 9 -49.77 -7.22 -0.35
CA SER A 9 -48.88 -7.92 0.58
C SER A 9 -47.66 -8.55 -0.11
N LYS A 10 -47.86 -9.15 -1.28
CA LYS A 10 -46.73 -9.68 -2.09
C LYS A 10 -45.78 -8.58 -2.57
N LEU A 11 -46.33 -7.43 -2.97
CA LEU A 11 -45.55 -6.28 -3.39
C LEU A 11 -44.70 -5.72 -2.24
N ASP A 12 -45.30 -5.57 -1.07
CA ASP A 12 -44.63 -5.11 0.15
C ASP A 12 -43.45 -6.02 0.50
N THR A 13 -43.66 -7.33 0.51
CA THR A 13 -42.57 -8.31 0.72
C THR A 13 -41.45 -8.20 -0.31
N ARG A 14 -41.81 -7.98 -1.58
CA ARG A 14 -40.79 -7.79 -2.64
C ARG A 14 -39.99 -6.50 -2.45
N VAL A 15 -40.64 -5.43 -2.06
CA VAL A 15 -39.96 -4.15 -1.74
C VAL A 15 -38.98 -4.32 -0.59
N ASP A 16 -39.36 -5.05 0.46
CA ASP A 16 -38.48 -5.31 1.59
C ASP A 16 -37.25 -6.13 1.17
N ARG A 17 -37.41 -7.12 0.30
CA ARG A 17 -36.30 -7.92 -0.26
C ARG A 17 -35.39 -7.11 -1.15
N VAL A 18 -35.96 -6.23 -2.00
CA VAL A 18 -35.16 -5.31 -2.82
C VAL A 18 -34.36 -4.36 -1.94
N GLY A 19 -34.99 -3.82 -0.88
CA GLY A 19 -34.29 -2.98 0.10
C GLY A 19 -33.13 -3.69 0.80
N ALA A 20 -33.33 -4.94 1.19
CA ALA A 20 -32.27 -5.76 1.76
C ALA A 20 -31.13 -6.04 0.79
N GLY A 21 -31.46 -6.34 -0.48
CA GLY A 21 -30.48 -6.53 -1.54
C GLY A 21 -29.65 -5.29 -1.83
N ALA A 22 -30.30 -4.13 -1.88
CA ALA A 22 -29.62 -2.85 -2.04
C ALA A 22 -28.67 -2.55 -0.87
N ALA A 23 -29.11 -2.79 0.37
CA ALA A 23 -28.27 -2.64 1.54
C ALA A 23 -27.05 -3.58 1.51
N ALA A 24 -27.23 -4.83 1.09
CA ALA A 24 -26.13 -5.79 0.95
C ALA A 24 -25.11 -5.35 -0.12
N LEU A 25 -25.58 -4.86 -1.28
CA LEU A 25 -24.70 -4.32 -2.32
C LEU A 25 -23.95 -3.06 -1.85
N ALA A 26 -24.60 -2.20 -1.08
CA ALA A 26 -23.97 -1.01 -0.51
C ALA A 26 -22.88 -1.33 0.51
N ALA A 27 -22.89 -2.54 1.09
CA ALA A 27 -21.85 -3.01 2.01
C ALA A 27 -20.56 -3.48 1.31
N LEU A 28 -20.56 -3.61 -0.01
CA LEU A 28 -19.40 -4.00 -0.80
C LEU A 28 -18.43 -2.83 -0.94
N HIS A 29 -17.24 -2.96 -0.37
CA HIS A 29 -16.19 -1.93 -0.42
C HIS A 29 -14.88 -2.54 -0.86
N PRO A 30 -14.14 -1.87 -1.76
CA PRO A 30 -12.78 -2.26 -2.07
C PRO A 30 -11.82 -1.84 -0.95
N LEU A 31 -10.71 -2.55 -0.85
CA LEU A 31 -9.57 -2.18 -0.01
C LEU A 31 -8.81 -0.98 -0.60
N GLU A 32 -7.78 -0.54 0.07
CA GLU A 32 -6.87 0.47 -0.48
C GLU A 32 -6.10 -0.10 -1.69
N TYR A 33 -5.72 0.80 -2.62
CA TYR A 33 -4.99 0.40 -3.81
C TYR A 33 -3.63 -0.22 -3.48
N ASN A 34 -3.41 -1.42 -4.03
CA ASN A 34 -2.12 -2.09 -4.08
C ASN A 34 -1.77 -2.38 -5.54
N ALA A 35 -0.57 -1.98 -5.98
CA ALA A 35 -0.15 -2.15 -7.38
C ALA A 35 0.04 -3.62 -7.78
N ASP A 36 0.37 -4.47 -6.82
CA ASP A 36 0.66 -5.89 -7.03
C ASP A 36 -0.63 -6.73 -7.07
N GLU A 37 -1.73 -6.23 -6.48
CA GLU A 37 -3.02 -6.91 -6.37
C GLU A 37 -4.10 -6.10 -7.07
N LYS A 38 -4.41 -6.45 -8.30
CA LYS A 38 -5.38 -5.74 -9.14
C LYS A 38 -6.82 -6.21 -8.95
N TRP A 39 -7.02 -7.37 -8.37
CA TRP A 39 -8.33 -7.97 -8.15
C TRP A 39 -8.64 -8.08 -6.68
N GLU A 40 -9.86 -7.71 -6.32
CA GLU A 40 -10.37 -7.79 -4.96
C GLU A 40 -11.77 -8.40 -4.99
N ILE A 41 -12.10 -9.19 -3.98
CA ILE A 41 -13.43 -9.78 -3.79
C ILE A 41 -13.99 -9.28 -2.46
N SER A 42 -15.24 -8.87 -2.45
CA SER A 42 -15.95 -8.41 -1.26
C SER A 42 -17.25 -9.18 -1.11
N ALA A 43 -17.67 -9.36 0.13
CA ALA A 43 -18.97 -9.90 0.47
C ALA A 43 -19.65 -8.99 1.49
N GLY A 44 -20.98 -8.91 1.41
CA GLY A 44 -21.78 -8.08 2.28
C GLY A 44 -23.11 -8.73 2.60
N VAL A 45 -23.71 -8.30 3.70
CA VAL A 45 -25.06 -8.69 4.12
C VAL A 45 -25.90 -7.44 4.32
N GLY A 46 -27.18 -7.52 4.06
CA GLY A 46 -28.12 -6.43 4.24
C GLY A 46 -29.40 -6.90 4.89
N ASN A 47 -29.99 -6.06 5.71
CA ASN A 47 -31.32 -6.25 6.28
C ASN A 47 -32.16 -5.01 6.01
N TYR A 48 -33.41 -5.21 5.59
CA TYR A 48 -34.38 -4.15 5.45
C TYR A 48 -35.76 -4.65 5.86
N ARG A 49 -36.34 -4.03 6.86
CA ARG A 49 -37.71 -4.34 7.42
C ARG A 49 -37.89 -5.85 7.67
N GLY A 50 -36.88 -6.54 8.18
CA GLY A 50 -36.91 -7.97 8.47
C GLY A 50 -36.56 -8.90 7.30
N ALA A 51 -36.43 -8.40 6.08
CA ALA A 51 -35.89 -9.16 4.97
C ALA A 51 -34.34 -9.13 5.01
N ASN A 52 -33.71 -10.23 4.63
CA ASN A 52 -32.25 -10.37 4.60
C ASN A 52 -31.76 -10.68 3.18
N ALA A 53 -30.60 -10.17 2.85
CA ALA A 53 -29.91 -10.47 1.62
C ALA A 53 -28.41 -10.58 1.83
N VAL A 54 -27.75 -11.29 0.92
CA VAL A 54 -26.29 -11.39 0.82
C VAL A 54 -25.86 -10.83 -0.51
N ALA A 55 -24.67 -10.25 -0.56
CA ALA A 55 -24.07 -9.77 -1.79
C ALA A 55 -22.62 -10.22 -1.88
N VAL A 56 -22.15 -10.39 -3.12
CA VAL A 56 -20.75 -10.59 -3.46
C VAL A 56 -20.38 -9.65 -4.58
N GLY A 57 -19.15 -9.17 -4.57
CA GLY A 57 -18.66 -8.28 -5.60
C GLY A 57 -17.19 -8.51 -5.89
N ALA A 58 -16.81 -8.15 -7.10
CA ALA A 58 -15.43 -8.12 -7.56
C ALA A 58 -15.07 -6.70 -7.97
N PHE A 59 -13.87 -6.30 -7.64
CA PHE A 59 -13.28 -5.03 -7.98
C PHE A 59 -12.01 -5.26 -8.78
N TYR A 60 -11.82 -4.48 -9.82
CA TYR A 60 -10.64 -4.53 -10.66
C TYR A 60 -10.03 -3.15 -10.80
N ARG A 61 -8.73 -3.04 -10.52
CA ARG A 61 -7.97 -1.79 -10.62
C ARG A 61 -6.85 -1.94 -11.64
N PRO A 62 -7.07 -1.51 -12.88
CA PRO A 62 -6.01 -1.52 -13.89
C PRO A 62 -4.85 -0.59 -13.50
N ASN A 63 -5.14 0.49 -12.78
CA ASN A 63 -4.19 1.48 -12.28
C ASN A 63 -4.73 2.17 -11.01
N GLY A 64 -3.93 3.03 -10.38
CA GLY A 64 -4.30 3.75 -9.16
C GLY A 64 -5.43 4.78 -9.31
N ASN A 65 -5.83 5.10 -10.55
CA ASN A 65 -6.82 6.13 -10.85
C ASN A 65 -8.16 5.58 -11.34
N THR A 66 -8.23 4.26 -11.61
CA THR A 66 -9.42 3.63 -12.18
C THR A 66 -9.82 2.42 -11.35
N LEU A 67 -11.09 2.33 -11.02
CA LEU A 67 -11.72 1.20 -10.36
C LEU A 67 -12.93 0.74 -11.18
N VAL A 68 -12.97 -0.53 -11.52
CA VAL A 68 -14.13 -1.20 -12.09
C VAL A 68 -14.73 -2.13 -11.06
N SER A 69 -16.04 -2.12 -10.91
CA SER A 69 -16.76 -2.95 -9.95
C SER A 69 -17.90 -3.71 -10.59
N LEU A 70 -18.12 -4.92 -10.12
CA LEU A 70 -19.25 -5.76 -10.45
C LEU A 70 -19.77 -6.40 -9.18
N GLY A 71 -21.05 -6.31 -8.91
CA GLY A 71 -21.67 -6.90 -7.74
C GLY A 71 -22.98 -7.57 -8.05
N THR A 72 -23.33 -8.56 -7.23
CA THR A 72 -24.64 -9.21 -7.26
C THR A 72 -25.12 -9.44 -5.86
N SER A 73 -26.44 -9.32 -5.65
CA SER A 73 -27.09 -9.68 -4.41
C SER A 73 -28.19 -10.70 -4.62
N TYR A 74 -28.43 -11.49 -3.59
CA TYR A 74 -29.49 -12.48 -3.52
C TYR A 74 -30.19 -12.40 -2.17
N GLY A 75 -31.52 -12.30 -2.20
CA GLY A 75 -32.33 -12.26 -0.99
C GLY A 75 -33.78 -12.63 -1.26
N GLY A 76 -34.21 -13.80 -0.76
CA GLY A 76 -35.62 -14.23 -0.80
C GLY A 76 -36.21 -14.40 -2.22
N GLY A 77 -35.40 -14.69 -3.24
CA GLY A 77 -35.84 -14.84 -4.62
C GLY A 77 -35.74 -13.57 -5.46
N GLU A 78 -35.28 -12.47 -4.90
CA GLU A 78 -34.97 -11.24 -5.66
C GLU A 78 -33.45 -11.14 -5.87
N ASN A 79 -33.04 -11.07 -7.11
CA ASN A 79 -31.62 -10.93 -7.51
C ASN A 79 -31.38 -9.55 -8.07
N MET A 80 -30.26 -8.95 -7.72
CA MET A 80 -29.83 -7.66 -8.24
C MET A 80 -28.40 -7.75 -8.72
N VAL A 81 -28.09 -7.02 -9.77
CA VAL A 81 -26.72 -6.91 -10.31
C VAL A 81 -26.39 -5.44 -10.46
N ASN A 82 -25.18 -5.06 -10.11
CA ASN A 82 -24.64 -3.73 -10.38
C ASN A 82 -23.29 -3.81 -11.06
N ALA A 83 -22.97 -2.79 -11.83
CA ALA A 83 -21.65 -2.57 -12.40
C ALA A 83 -21.33 -1.08 -12.30
N GLY A 84 -20.08 -0.76 -12.03
CA GLY A 84 -19.63 0.60 -11.89
C GLY A 84 -18.20 0.80 -12.36
N VAL A 85 -17.91 2.03 -12.76
CA VAL A 85 -16.55 2.48 -13.05
C VAL A 85 -16.33 3.79 -12.32
N THR A 86 -15.22 3.90 -11.63
CA THR A 86 -14.83 5.10 -10.89
C THR A 86 -13.49 5.59 -11.42
N TRP A 87 -13.39 6.89 -11.69
CA TRP A 87 -12.14 7.54 -12.06
C TRP A 87 -11.79 8.63 -11.07
N ARG A 88 -10.52 8.76 -10.84
CA ARG A 88 -9.98 9.89 -10.09
C ARG A 88 -9.85 11.06 -11.07
N VAL A 89 -10.53 12.20 -10.80
CA VAL A 89 -10.52 13.40 -11.64
C VAL A 89 -9.82 14.52 -10.84
N GLY A 90 -8.91 15.22 -11.49
CA GLY A 90 -8.14 16.33 -10.93
C GLY A 90 -6.65 16.00 -10.87
N GLU A 91 -5.84 17.04 -11.06
CA GLU A 91 -4.41 16.98 -10.75
C GLU A 91 -4.31 17.06 -9.23
N GLY A 92 -4.15 15.90 -8.58
CA GLY A 92 -3.64 15.89 -7.21
C GLY A 92 -2.25 16.52 -7.26
N GLU A 93 -1.97 17.48 -6.39
CA GLU A 93 -0.59 17.92 -6.20
C GLU A 93 0.28 16.66 -6.07
N THR A 94 1.17 16.49 -7.02
CA THR A 94 2.24 15.49 -6.98
C THR A 94 3.25 15.87 -5.90
N GLY A 95 2.77 15.97 -4.68
CA GLY A 95 3.64 15.81 -3.53
C GLY A 95 4.05 14.34 -3.51
N ASN A 96 5.33 14.08 -3.56
CA ASN A 96 5.96 12.76 -3.64
C ASN A 96 5.54 11.75 -2.56
N TYR A 97 4.53 12.05 -1.75
CA TYR A 97 4.14 11.29 -0.56
C TYR A 97 2.70 10.77 -0.59
N SER A 98 1.95 10.98 -1.65
CA SER A 98 0.51 10.66 -1.64
C SER A 98 0.14 9.23 -2.06
N SER A 99 1.10 8.39 -2.44
CA SER A 99 0.84 6.98 -2.70
C SER A 99 1.80 6.07 -1.93
N LYS A 100 1.28 4.99 -1.36
CA LYS A 100 2.09 3.94 -0.72
C LYS A 100 3.20 3.43 -1.65
N GLN A 101 2.94 3.43 -2.96
CA GLN A 101 3.88 3.00 -3.99
C GLN A 101 5.03 3.98 -4.16
N ALA A 102 4.76 5.29 -4.19
CA ALA A 102 5.80 6.31 -4.25
C ALA A 102 6.66 6.28 -2.98
N MET A 103 6.05 6.13 -1.80
CA MET A 103 6.78 5.95 -0.54
C MET A 103 7.62 4.67 -0.52
N ALA A 104 7.12 3.56 -1.04
CA ALA A 104 7.87 2.30 -1.12
C ALA A 104 9.08 2.43 -2.05
N GLN A 105 8.95 3.11 -3.18
CA GLN A 105 10.06 3.40 -4.09
C GLN A 105 11.10 4.30 -3.44
N GLU A 106 10.67 5.33 -2.73
CA GLU A 106 11.57 6.24 -2.03
C GLU A 106 12.32 5.54 -0.89
N ILE A 107 11.63 4.70 -0.10
CA ILE A 107 12.27 3.87 0.93
C ILE A 107 13.30 2.91 0.32
N SER A 108 12.99 2.28 -0.82
CA SER A 108 13.92 1.41 -1.53
C SER A 108 15.16 2.18 -2.02
N SER A 109 14.97 3.37 -2.58
CA SER A 109 16.03 4.26 -3.01
C SER A 109 16.91 4.73 -1.86
N LEU A 110 16.30 5.17 -0.75
CA LEU A 110 17.01 5.56 0.47
C LEU A 110 17.82 4.40 1.06
N LYS A 111 17.27 3.19 1.05
CA LYS A 111 17.97 1.99 1.52
C LYS A 111 19.21 1.68 0.68
N SER A 112 19.13 1.87 -0.64
CA SER A 112 20.28 1.75 -1.54
C SER A 112 21.36 2.78 -1.23
N VAL A 113 20.97 4.06 -1.07
CA VAL A 113 21.89 5.15 -0.71
C VAL A 113 22.56 4.89 0.64
N VAL A 114 21.84 4.43 1.65
CA VAL A 114 22.40 4.08 2.96
C VAL A 114 23.41 2.92 2.85
N SER A 115 23.12 1.93 2.02
CA SER A 115 24.06 0.82 1.75
C SER A 115 25.34 1.30 1.10
N ASP A 116 25.23 2.19 0.11
CA ASP A 116 26.39 2.77 -0.59
C ASP A 116 27.24 3.64 0.36
N GLN A 117 26.58 4.46 1.18
CA GLN A 117 27.26 5.26 2.21
C GLN A 117 27.98 4.37 3.26
N SER A 118 27.37 3.27 3.66
CA SER A 118 28.00 2.31 4.59
C SER A 118 29.27 1.71 3.97
N SER A 119 29.24 1.35 2.70
CA SER A 119 30.40 0.84 1.98
C SER A 119 31.51 1.89 1.84
N GLN A 120 31.14 3.14 1.58
CA GLN A 120 32.10 4.26 1.53
C GLN A 120 32.73 4.52 2.88
N LEU A 121 31.96 4.47 3.97
CA LEU A 121 32.48 4.62 5.33
C LEU A 121 33.47 3.52 5.69
N GLN A 122 33.20 2.27 5.31
CA GLN A 122 34.15 1.17 5.50
C GLN A 122 35.46 1.40 4.75
N ALA A 123 35.37 1.85 3.48
CA ALA A 123 36.54 2.15 2.68
C ALA A 123 37.35 3.32 3.28
N GLN A 124 36.68 4.35 3.78
CA GLN A 124 37.32 5.47 4.48
C GLN A 124 38.02 5.04 5.77
N ASN A 125 37.37 4.20 6.58
CA ASN A 125 37.94 3.68 7.80
C ASN A 125 39.23 2.87 7.52
N SER A 126 39.19 2.02 6.51
CA SER A 126 40.39 1.26 6.07
C SER A 126 41.53 2.18 5.64
N LYS A 127 41.22 3.28 4.93
CA LYS A 127 42.21 4.30 4.56
C LYS A 127 42.77 5.00 5.80
N ILE A 128 41.95 5.35 6.76
CA ILE A 128 42.38 5.99 8.01
C ILE A 128 43.30 5.08 8.80
N GLU A 129 42.98 3.78 8.90
CA GLU A 129 43.85 2.79 9.55
C GLU A 129 45.19 2.68 8.84
N ALA A 130 45.23 2.59 7.53
CA ALA A 130 46.47 2.54 6.76
C ALA A 130 47.33 3.81 6.95
N GLN A 131 46.67 5.00 6.95
CA GLN A 131 47.35 6.27 7.20
C GLN A 131 47.90 6.35 8.64
N SER A 132 47.15 5.86 9.62
CA SER A 132 47.59 5.80 11.02
C SER A 132 48.84 4.94 11.18
N GLN A 133 48.86 3.76 10.52
CA GLN A 133 50.05 2.89 10.52
C GLN A 133 51.27 3.56 9.86
N GLN A 134 51.05 4.25 8.73
CA GLN A 134 52.11 5.02 8.06
C GLN A 134 52.69 6.13 8.95
N LEU A 135 51.82 6.85 9.65
CA LEU A 135 52.22 7.91 10.56
C LEU A 135 53.06 7.33 11.74
N GLU A 136 52.63 6.20 12.28
CA GLU A 136 53.38 5.54 13.35
C GLU A 136 54.75 5.10 12.87
N GLU A 137 54.84 4.54 11.67
CA GLU A 137 56.11 4.14 11.08
C GLU A 137 57.04 5.33 10.83
N GLN A 138 56.49 6.44 10.32
CA GLN A 138 57.20 7.69 10.12
C GLN A 138 57.71 8.26 11.45
N ASN A 139 56.90 8.24 12.51
CA ASN A 139 57.32 8.72 13.83
C ASN A 139 58.45 7.89 14.41
N LYS A 140 58.41 6.55 14.23
CA LYS A 140 59.53 5.68 14.63
C LYS A 140 60.82 6.02 13.90
N LYS A 141 60.73 6.29 12.57
CA LYS A 141 61.90 6.70 11.80
C LYS A 141 62.44 8.07 12.26
N ILE A 142 61.59 9.00 12.58
CA ILE A 142 62.00 10.31 13.11
C ILE A 142 62.68 10.15 14.48
N GLU A 143 62.16 9.34 15.36
CA GLU A 143 62.79 9.05 16.66
C GLU A 143 64.19 8.44 16.46
N GLN A 144 64.32 7.45 15.56
CA GLN A 144 65.63 6.82 15.28
C GLN A 144 66.62 7.84 14.70
N LEU A 145 66.20 8.72 13.81
CA LEU A 145 67.02 9.80 13.29
C LEU A 145 67.46 10.80 14.34
N MET A 146 66.55 11.15 15.24
CA MET A 146 66.85 12.06 16.37
C MET A 146 67.85 11.46 17.30
N GLN A 147 67.76 10.15 17.62
CA GLN A 147 68.75 9.43 18.42
C GLN A 147 70.12 9.37 17.73
N ALA A 148 70.16 9.08 16.44
CA ALA A 148 71.42 9.07 15.68
C ALA A 148 72.11 10.45 15.66
N ILE A 149 71.32 11.52 15.48
CA ILE A 149 71.83 12.90 15.55
C ILE A 149 72.35 13.24 16.96
N ALA A 150 71.70 12.78 18.02
CA ALA A 150 72.14 13.02 19.38
C ALA A 150 73.47 12.28 19.67
N GLU A 151 73.67 11.10 19.11
CA GLU A 151 74.91 10.34 19.21
C GLU A 151 76.08 10.99 18.46
N LEU A 152 75.81 11.60 17.28
CA LEU A 152 76.81 12.30 16.49
C LEU A 152 77.27 13.64 17.10
N LYS A 153 76.51 14.19 18.04
CA LYS A 153 76.83 15.45 18.77
C LYS A 153 77.68 15.25 20.01
N LYS A 154 77.96 14.02 20.40
CA LYS A 154 78.89 13.69 21.49
C LYS A 154 80.30 13.50 21.00
#